data_d8a957b137f479d0f6788e53e08063d6
#
_entry.id   d8a957b137f479d0f6788e53e08063d6
#
_cell.length_a   1.000
_cell.length_b   1.000
_cell.length_c   1.000
_cell.angle_alpha   90.00
_cell.angle_beta   90.00
_cell.angle_gamma   90.00
#
_symmetry.space_group_name_H-M   'P 1'
#
loop_
_entity.id
_entity.type
_entity.pdbx_description
1 polymer ?
#
loop_
_entity_poly.entity_id
_entity_poly.type
_entity_poly.pdbx_seq_one_letter_code
_entity_poly.pdbx_strand_id
1 'polypeptide(L)'
;YLVHGGRVGKLAGISANILNLRPMILMTQGELFPSGLARGRVQSRKKAMEKLFTYIEENGNDPDRYVYMVGYGYNIKEGEDLRKDVIEKMKKKWPGFEPIVDIGQIGATIGVHTGPHPIGFGLCEKSC
;
A
#
# COMPACT_ATOMS: atom_id res chain seq x y z
N TYR A 1 1.39 1.91 -17.42
CA TYR A 1 1.72 3.21 -16.80
C TYR A 1 3.12 3.23 -16.21
N LEU A 2 3.41 2.37 -15.22
CA LEU A 2 4.71 2.35 -14.53
C LEU A 2 5.91 2.13 -15.46
N VAL A 3 5.77 1.23 -16.43
CA VAL A 3 6.81 0.95 -17.45
C VAL A 3 7.02 2.17 -18.35
N HIS A 4 5.95 2.81 -18.81
CA HIS A 4 6.02 4.01 -19.63
C HIS A 4 6.57 5.23 -18.87
N GLY A 5 6.33 5.28 -17.57
CA GLY A 5 6.85 6.33 -16.69
C GLY A 5 8.33 6.21 -16.33
N GLY A 6 9.00 5.12 -16.72
CA GLY A 6 10.42 4.90 -16.46
C GLY A 6 10.79 4.71 -14.99
N ARG A 7 9.80 4.52 -14.11
CA ARG A 7 10.00 4.41 -12.65
C ARG A 7 10.22 3.00 -12.16
N VAL A 8 10.13 2.02 -13.04
CA VAL A 8 10.24 0.59 -12.72
C VAL A 8 11.21 -0.08 -13.68
N GLY A 9 12.47 0.32 -13.63
CA GLY A 9 13.50 -0.11 -14.58
C GLY A 9 13.82 -1.61 -14.60
N LYS A 10 13.47 -2.36 -13.57
CA LYS A 10 13.72 -3.82 -13.49
C LYS A 10 12.46 -4.68 -13.63
N LEU A 11 11.28 -4.09 -13.72
CA LEU A 11 10.04 -4.81 -14.02
C LEU A 11 9.75 -4.85 -15.54
N ALA A 12 10.64 -4.34 -16.35
CA ALA A 12 10.49 -4.26 -17.81
C ALA A 12 10.45 -5.63 -18.52
N GLY A 13 10.73 -6.72 -17.81
CA GLY A 13 10.60 -8.08 -18.36
C GLY A 13 9.25 -8.75 -18.10
N ILE A 14 8.36 -8.10 -17.35
CA ILE A 14 7.05 -8.65 -17.07
C ILE A 14 6.08 -8.05 -18.08
N SER A 15 5.77 -8.82 -19.10
CA SER A 15 4.73 -8.47 -20.08
C SER A 15 3.43 -8.20 -19.31
N ALA A 16 2.96 -6.96 -19.35
CA ALA A 16 1.70 -6.52 -18.73
C ALA A 16 0.46 -7.26 -19.25
N ASN A 17 0.64 -8.18 -20.18
CA ASN A 17 -0.38 -8.99 -20.81
C ASN A 17 -0.68 -10.31 -20.08
N ILE A 18 0.00 -10.62 -18.99
CA ILE A 18 -0.39 -11.76 -18.18
C ILE A 18 -1.54 -11.33 -17.29
N LEU A 19 -2.70 -11.84 -17.63
CA LEU A 19 -4.01 -11.60 -17.03
C LEU A 19 -3.97 -11.30 -15.53
N ASN A 20 -4.34 -10.05 -15.18
CA ASN A 20 -4.65 -9.64 -13.83
C ASN A 20 -3.49 -9.60 -12.82
N LEU A 21 -2.23 -9.48 -13.28
CA LEU A 21 -1.10 -9.25 -12.41
C LEU A 21 -1.02 -7.78 -11.99
N ARG A 22 -0.87 -7.55 -10.70
CA ARG A 22 -0.73 -6.22 -10.09
C ARG A 22 0.68 -6.08 -9.51
N PRO A 23 1.48 -5.16 -10.01
CA PRO A 23 2.78 -4.87 -9.42
C PRO A 23 2.56 -4.23 -8.05
N MET A 24 3.35 -4.69 -7.09
CA MET A 24 3.41 -4.11 -5.76
C MET A 24 4.66 -3.27 -5.66
N ILE A 25 4.52 -2.08 -5.11
CA ILE A 25 5.59 -1.11 -4.97
C ILE A 25 5.70 -0.73 -3.49
N LEU A 26 6.92 -0.76 -2.99
CA LEU A 26 7.26 -0.23 -1.70
C LEU A 26 7.89 1.15 -1.89
N MET A 27 7.37 2.14 -1.17
CA MET A 27 8.00 3.45 -1.06
C MET A 27 8.63 3.56 0.33
N THR A 28 9.93 3.78 0.38
CA THR A 28 10.65 3.99 1.63
C THR A 28 11.84 4.91 1.39
N GLN A 29 12.12 5.79 2.34
CA GLN A 29 13.23 6.76 2.30
C GLN A 29 13.26 7.61 1.01
N GLY A 30 12.09 7.93 0.46
CA GLY A 30 11.97 8.72 -0.77
C GLY A 30 12.21 7.94 -2.06
N GLU A 31 12.44 6.64 -2.00
CA GLU A 31 12.68 5.79 -3.16
C GLU A 31 11.58 4.74 -3.37
N LEU A 32 11.44 4.30 -4.61
CA LEU A 32 10.48 3.28 -5.03
C LEU A 32 11.18 1.96 -5.32
N PHE A 33 10.73 0.90 -4.67
CA PHE A 33 11.26 -0.45 -4.85
C PHE A 33 10.17 -1.40 -5.35
N PRO A 34 10.50 -2.30 -6.29
CA PRO A 34 9.59 -3.38 -6.62
C PRO A 34 9.42 -4.30 -5.40
N SER A 35 8.18 -4.60 -5.07
CA SER A 35 7.83 -5.40 -3.89
C SER A 35 7.08 -6.69 -4.23
N GLY A 36 7.16 -7.12 -5.47
CA GLY A 36 6.56 -8.34 -5.95
C GLY A 36 5.31 -8.14 -6.82
N LEU A 37 4.65 -9.25 -7.08
CA LEU A 37 3.45 -9.32 -7.89
C LEU A 37 2.32 -9.99 -7.10
N ALA A 38 1.11 -9.56 -7.36
CA ALA A 38 -0.08 -10.24 -6.86
C ALA A 38 -1.10 -10.41 -7.98
N ARG A 39 -1.89 -11.45 -7.91
CA ARG A 39 -2.95 -11.69 -8.88
C ARG A 39 -4.25 -11.05 -8.39
N GLY A 40 -4.70 -10.03 -9.11
CA GLY A 40 -5.93 -9.31 -8.80
C GLY A 40 -5.82 -8.32 -7.64
N ARG A 41 -6.84 -7.48 -7.49
CA ARG A 41 -6.87 -6.41 -6.49
C ARG A 41 -6.96 -6.94 -5.06
N VAL A 42 -7.78 -7.95 -4.83
CA VAL A 42 -7.98 -8.53 -3.50
C VAL A 42 -6.68 -9.08 -2.93
N GLN A 43 -5.97 -9.88 -3.73
CA GLN A 43 -4.71 -10.47 -3.30
C GLN A 43 -3.60 -9.43 -3.14
N SER A 44 -3.57 -8.40 -3.99
CA SER A 44 -2.57 -7.33 -3.84
C SER A 44 -2.78 -6.53 -2.56
N ARG A 45 -4.03 -6.22 -2.22
CA ARG A 45 -4.38 -5.53 -0.97
C ARG A 45 -4.00 -6.37 0.26
N LYS A 46 -4.33 -7.66 0.24
CA LYS A 46 -3.98 -8.60 1.32
C LYS A 46 -2.47 -8.67 1.54
N LYS A 47 -1.71 -8.91 0.46
CA LYS A 47 -0.24 -8.97 0.55
C LYS A 47 0.38 -7.67 1.02
N ALA A 48 -0.15 -6.53 0.60
CA ALA A 48 0.33 -5.24 1.06
C ALA A 48 0.11 -5.06 2.57
N MET A 49 -1.06 -5.43 3.09
CA MET A 49 -1.33 -5.41 4.53
C MET A 49 -0.42 -6.36 5.30
N GLU A 50 -0.22 -7.57 4.82
CA GLU A 50 0.69 -8.55 5.45
C GLU A 50 2.11 -8.00 5.56
N LYS A 51 2.61 -7.37 4.52
CA LYS A 51 3.95 -6.73 4.54
C LYS A 51 4.04 -5.61 5.57
N LEU A 52 3.02 -4.78 5.69
CA LEU A 52 2.97 -3.73 6.69
C LEU A 52 2.97 -4.30 8.11
N PHE A 53 2.14 -5.29 8.37
CA PHE A 53 2.05 -5.91 9.69
C PHE A 53 3.37 -6.61 10.07
N THR A 54 3.98 -7.31 9.12
CA THR A 54 5.31 -7.90 9.31
C THR A 54 6.35 -6.84 9.66
N TYR A 55 6.32 -5.69 8.98
CA TYR A 55 7.21 -4.59 9.32
C TYR A 55 7.05 -4.11 10.77
N ILE A 56 5.82 -3.95 11.23
CA ILE A 56 5.53 -3.56 12.62
C ILE A 56 6.04 -4.62 13.60
N GLU A 57 5.79 -5.91 13.32
CA GLU A 57 6.25 -7.02 14.15
C GLU A 57 7.78 -7.08 14.27
N GLU A 58 8.47 -6.93 13.16
CA GLU A 58 9.94 -6.96 13.10
C GLU A 58 10.60 -5.72 13.74
N ASN A 59 9.87 -4.63 13.88
CA ASN A 59 10.35 -3.36 14.45
C ASN A 59 9.77 -3.08 15.84
N GLY A 60 9.66 -4.08 16.67
CA GLY A 60 9.28 -3.95 18.08
C GLY A 60 7.84 -4.34 18.38
N ASN A 61 7.07 -4.72 17.38
CA ASN A 61 5.68 -5.19 17.50
C ASN A 61 4.76 -4.24 18.28
N ASP A 62 5.00 -2.94 18.12
CA ASP A 62 4.22 -1.89 18.77
C ASP A 62 3.51 -1.02 17.72
N PRO A 63 2.22 -1.30 17.44
CA PRO A 63 1.48 -0.54 16.45
C PRO A 63 1.22 0.91 16.87
N ASP A 64 1.31 1.23 18.15
CA ASP A 64 1.06 2.57 18.66
C ASP A 64 2.18 3.57 18.35
N ARG A 65 3.35 3.06 17.93
CA ARG A 65 4.48 3.91 17.50
C ARG A 65 4.24 4.64 16.19
N TYR A 66 3.21 4.28 15.43
CA TYR A 66 3.03 4.77 14.06
C TYR A 66 1.73 5.53 13.87
N VAL A 67 1.74 6.44 12.91
CA VAL A 67 0.54 6.98 12.27
C VAL A 67 0.32 6.25 10.95
N TYR A 68 -0.93 6.08 10.57
CA TYR A 68 -1.33 5.27 9.43
C TYR A 68 -2.13 6.08 8.42
N MET A 69 -1.95 5.78 7.15
CA MET A 69 -2.68 6.42 6.06
C MET A 69 -3.01 5.44 4.95
N VAL A 70 -4.23 5.53 4.45
CA VAL A 70 -4.66 4.85 3.22
C VAL A 70 -4.67 5.86 2.07
N GLY A 71 -4.10 5.47 0.95
CA GLY A 71 -4.13 6.25 -0.28
C GLY A 71 -5.02 5.60 -1.32
N TYR A 72 -5.82 6.40 -2.03
CA TYR A 72 -6.64 5.96 -3.16
C TYR A 72 -6.40 6.84 -4.39
N GLY A 73 -6.66 6.31 -5.59
CA GLY A 73 -6.55 7.06 -6.83
C GLY A 73 -7.84 7.81 -7.16
N TYR A 74 -8.62 7.27 -8.08
CA TYR A 74 -9.82 7.93 -8.57
C TYR A 74 -11.04 7.73 -7.65
N ASN A 75 -11.21 6.55 -7.08
CA ASN A 75 -12.42 6.18 -6.36
C ASN A 75 -12.21 6.16 -4.84
N ILE A 76 -12.78 7.14 -4.16
CA ILE A 76 -12.72 7.25 -2.69
C ILE A 76 -13.29 6.02 -1.98
N LYS A 77 -14.31 5.37 -2.53
CA LYS A 77 -14.91 4.18 -1.94
C LYS A 77 -13.91 3.04 -1.80
N GLU A 78 -13.01 2.87 -2.77
CA GLU A 78 -11.93 1.88 -2.66
C GLU A 78 -11.01 2.16 -1.47
N GLY A 79 -10.71 3.45 -1.24
CA GLY A 79 -9.93 3.88 -0.09
C GLY A 79 -10.65 3.63 1.23
N GLU A 80 -11.94 3.96 1.31
CA GLU A 80 -12.77 3.72 2.50
C GLU A 80 -12.89 2.23 2.84
N ASP A 81 -13.09 1.39 1.82
CA ASP A 81 -13.17 -0.06 1.99
C ASP A 81 -11.83 -0.62 2.50
N LEU A 82 -10.71 -0.18 1.92
CA LEU A 82 -9.38 -0.58 2.40
C LEU A 82 -9.12 -0.10 3.82
N ARG A 83 -9.51 1.13 4.15
CA ARG A 83 -9.39 1.68 5.50
C ARG A 83 -10.11 0.82 6.53
N LYS A 84 -11.35 0.43 6.25
CA LYS A 84 -12.13 -0.47 7.12
C LYS A 84 -11.42 -1.82 7.31
N ASP A 85 -10.96 -2.42 6.22
CA ASP A 85 -10.25 -3.70 6.26
C ASP A 85 -8.98 -3.62 7.12
N VAL A 86 -8.19 -2.56 6.95
CA VAL A 86 -6.96 -2.33 7.72
C VAL A 86 -7.28 -2.19 9.21
N ILE A 87 -8.24 -1.35 9.56
CA ILE A 87 -8.66 -1.14 10.96
C ILE A 87 -9.13 -2.46 11.60
N GLU A 88 -9.96 -3.21 10.91
CA GLU A 88 -10.50 -4.49 11.40
C GLU A 88 -9.40 -5.50 11.66
N LYS A 89 -8.46 -5.64 10.71
CA LYS A 89 -7.35 -6.58 10.82
C LYS A 89 -6.33 -6.16 11.88
N MET A 90 -6.09 -4.86 12.04
CA MET A 90 -5.23 -4.35 13.10
C MET A 90 -5.82 -4.63 14.49
N LYS A 91 -7.12 -4.42 14.67
CA LYS A 91 -7.81 -4.74 15.94
C LYS A 91 -7.74 -6.23 16.30
N LYS A 92 -7.83 -7.11 15.30
CA LYS A 92 -7.69 -8.55 15.50
C LYS A 92 -6.27 -8.96 15.87
N LYS A 93 -5.29 -8.35 15.21
CA LYS A 93 -3.87 -8.69 15.41
C LYS A 93 -3.32 -8.15 16.71
N TRP A 94 -3.71 -6.96 17.09
CA TRP A 94 -3.30 -6.28 18.33
C TRP A 94 -4.54 -5.94 19.18
N PRO A 95 -5.06 -6.90 19.96
CA PRO A 95 -6.23 -6.66 20.81
C PRO A 95 -5.97 -5.51 21.79
N GLY A 96 -6.95 -4.61 21.91
CA GLY A 96 -6.85 -3.41 22.76
C GLY A 96 -6.23 -2.19 22.05
N PHE A 97 -5.66 -2.36 20.88
CA PHE A 97 -5.21 -1.25 20.05
C PHE A 97 -6.39 -0.63 19.28
N GLU A 98 -6.51 0.68 19.33
CA GLU A 98 -7.52 1.45 18.60
C GLU A 98 -6.85 2.21 17.45
N PRO A 99 -6.79 1.63 16.25
CA PRO A 99 -6.11 2.25 15.12
C PRO A 99 -6.83 3.50 14.61
N ILE A 100 -6.06 4.56 14.41
CA ILE A 100 -6.48 5.76 13.68
C ILE A 100 -5.80 5.73 12.33
N VAL A 101 -6.58 5.63 11.27
CA VAL A 101 -6.08 5.52 9.89
C VAL A 101 -6.66 6.67 9.08
N ASP A 102 -5.82 7.57 8.65
CA ASP A 102 -6.21 8.65 7.76
C ASP A 102 -6.43 8.14 6.32
N ILE A 103 -7.14 8.92 5.53
CA ILE A 103 -7.38 8.63 4.12
C ILE A 103 -7.03 9.85 3.28
N GLY A 104 -6.35 9.63 2.18
CA GLY A 104 -5.95 10.69 1.26
C GLY A 104 -5.97 10.26 -0.19
N GLN A 105 -6.20 11.21 -1.07
CA GLN A 105 -6.12 10.97 -2.51
C GLN A 105 -4.67 11.01 -2.99
N ILE A 106 -4.28 10.00 -3.75
CA ILE A 106 -2.97 9.97 -4.42
C ILE A 106 -2.97 11.00 -5.54
N GLY A 107 -2.02 11.92 -5.49
CA GLY A 107 -1.95 13.05 -6.42
C GLY A 107 -1.72 12.64 -7.86
N ALA A 108 -2.09 13.54 -8.78
CA ALA A 108 -1.98 13.32 -10.23
C ALA A 108 -0.55 13.01 -10.70
N THR A 109 0.46 13.59 -10.06
CA THR A 109 1.88 13.34 -10.39
C THR A 109 2.25 11.87 -10.25
N ILE A 110 1.77 11.20 -9.21
CA ILE A 110 1.95 9.76 -9.05
C ILE A 110 0.99 9.00 -9.98
N GLY A 111 -0.24 9.48 -10.13
CA GLY A 111 -1.26 8.89 -10.98
C GLY A 111 -0.84 8.75 -12.45
N VAL A 112 -0.04 9.67 -12.97
CA VAL A 112 0.54 9.57 -14.33
C VAL A 112 1.35 8.30 -14.50
N HIS A 113 2.04 7.84 -13.47
CA HIS A 113 2.88 6.65 -13.50
C HIS A 113 2.13 5.37 -13.10
N THR A 114 1.17 5.46 -12.20
CA THR A 114 0.45 4.30 -11.65
C THR A 114 -0.87 3.98 -12.36
N GLY A 115 -1.39 4.94 -13.11
CA GLY A 115 -2.74 4.89 -13.67
C GLY A 115 -3.79 5.44 -12.70
N PRO A 116 -5.09 5.37 -13.05
CA PRO A 116 -6.16 6.03 -12.29
C PRO A 116 -6.57 5.30 -11.01
N HIS A 117 -6.15 4.07 -10.81
CA HIS A 117 -6.60 3.23 -9.71
C HIS A 117 -5.48 2.70 -8.81
N PRO A 118 -4.47 3.52 -8.43
CA PRO A 118 -3.53 3.10 -7.40
C PRO A 118 -4.27 3.01 -6.06
N ILE A 119 -3.86 2.09 -5.23
CA ILE A 119 -4.33 1.96 -3.87
C ILE A 119 -3.19 1.46 -3.00
N GLY A 120 -3.10 1.98 -1.81
CA GLY A 120 -2.06 1.56 -0.91
C GLY A 120 -2.29 2.10 0.49
N PHE A 121 -1.41 1.75 1.38
CA PHE A 121 -1.36 2.35 2.69
C PHE A 121 0.08 2.40 3.19
N GLY A 122 0.28 3.27 4.13
CA GLY A 122 1.58 3.52 4.69
C GLY A 122 1.52 3.75 6.18
N LEU A 123 2.68 3.70 6.78
CA LEU A 123 2.91 4.11 8.15
C LEU A 123 4.08 5.07 8.22
N CYS A 124 4.03 5.91 9.22
CA CYS A 124 5.14 6.78 9.59
C CYS A 124 5.31 6.73 11.09
N GLU A 125 6.54 6.67 11.56
CA GLU A 125 6.81 6.71 12.99
C GLU A 125 6.38 8.06 13.58
N LYS A 126 5.69 8.03 14.71
CA LYS A 126 5.34 9.25 15.45
C LYS A 126 6.61 9.95 15.87
N SER A 127 6.74 11.24 15.52
CA SER A 127 7.82 12.08 16.05
C SER A 127 7.60 12.28 17.55
N CYS A 128 8.64 12.14 18.28
CA CYS A 128 8.65 12.47 19.71
C CYS A 128 8.42 13.97 19.93
#